data_f50ee0fe302d53019c41743f63bd236f
#
_entry.id   f50ee0fe302d53019c41743f63bd236f
#
_cell.length_a   1.000
_cell.length_b   1.000
_cell.length_c   1.000
_cell.angle_alpha   90.00
_cell.angle_beta   90.00
_cell.angle_gamma   90.00
#
_symmetry.space_group_name_H-M   'P 1'
#
loop_
_entity.id
_entity.type
_entity.pdbx_description
1 polymer ?
#
loop_
_entity_poly.entity_id
_entity_poly.type
_entity_poly.pdbx_seq_one_letter_code
_entity_poly.pdbx_strand_id
1 'polypeptide(L)'
;MKAKKVFVLVMLVCSMFFVQDVYASETNIKLNQEELKDVDHLMIVAHPDDETIWGASHLLKDKYLVVCITNGKNNKRHKEFVKVMKKIKTPYLILNYPDKVKGQRDDWKSSEEAIQKDLNYIMNFKDWKLIATHNPKGEYGHIHHKRTSNYVTKIVKDQKLKTKFYYFGEYKQKKHIKELKNVKKISKKDFTMKKKMMKLYKSQAKVDKKLKHMYPYEAWILESEWN
;
A
#
# COMPACT_ATOMS: atom_id res chain seq x y z
N MET A 1 -40.95 -64.66 29.55
CA MET A 1 -39.67 -63.80 29.42
C MET A 1 -39.99 -62.62 28.53
N LYS A 2 -40.10 -61.41 29.09
CA LYS A 2 -40.40 -60.17 28.36
C LYS A 2 -39.12 -59.46 28.07
N ALA A 3 -38.73 -59.28 26.80
CA ALA A 3 -37.59 -58.55 26.37
C ALA A 3 -37.86 -57.02 26.51
N LYS A 4 -37.07 -56.33 27.32
CA LYS A 4 -37.10 -54.88 27.43
C LYS A 4 -36.32 -54.29 26.27
N LYS A 5 -37.01 -53.54 25.40
CA LYS A 5 -36.38 -52.71 24.36
C LYS A 5 -35.82 -51.46 25.02
N VAL A 6 -34.49 -51.33 25.01
CA VAL A 6 -33.80 -50.10 25.40
C VAL A 6 -33.80 -49.13 24.21
N PHE A 7 -34.51 -48.02 24.36
CA PHE A 7 -34.50 -46.93 23.39
C PHE A 7 -33.28 -46.04 23.70
N VAL A 8 -32.25 -46.07 22.87
CA VAL A 8 -31.14 -45.15 22.95
C VAL A 8 -31.53 -43.90 22.17
N LEU A 9 -31.78 -42.81 22.92
CA LEU A 9 -32.04 -41.48 22.38
C LEU A 9 -30.69 -40.85 22.01
N VAL A 10 -30.35 -40.87 20.73
CA VAL A 10 -29.20 -40.15 20.21
C VAL A 10 -29.58 -38.66 20.09
N MET A 11 -29.14 -37.84 21.06
CA MET A 11 -29.23 -36.40 20.95
C MET A 11 -28.21 -35.93 19.87
N LEU A 12 -28.71 -35.59 18.70
CA LEU A 12 -27.94 -34.83 17.70
C LEU A 12 -27.75 -33.41 18.24
N VAL A 13 -26.58 -33.13 18.83
CA VAL A 13 -26.14 -31.76 19.11
C VAL A 13 -25.80 -31.15 17.78
N CYS A 14 -26.74 -30.42 17.20
CA CYS A 14 -26.52 -29.58 16.04
C CYS A 14 -25.68 -28.37 16.52
N SER A 15 -24.36 -28.53 16.51
CA SER A 15 -23.46 -27.41 16.67
C SER A 15 -23.66 -26.51 15.44
N MET A 16 -24.46 -25.44 15.59
CA MET A 16 -24.43 -24.31 14.69
C MET A 16 -23.03 -23.74 14.73
N PHE A 17 -22.21 -24.20 13.83
CA PHE A 17 -21.05 -23.44 13.45
C PHE A 17 -21.58 -22.13 12.83
N PHE A 18 -21.57 -21.05 13.59
CA PHE A 18 -21.56 -19.73 13.01
C PHE A 18 -20.31 -19.68 12.16
N VAL A 19 -20.46 -19.94 10.87
CA VAL A 19 -19.50 -19.50 9.86
C VAL A 19 -19.64 -17.98 9.90
N GLN A 20 -18.82 -17.33 10.76
CA GLN A 20 -18.45 -15.97 10.47
C GLN A 20 -17.86 -16.03 9.08
N ASP A 21 -18.48 -15.31 8.13
CA ASP A 21 -17.85 -14.96 6.88
C ASP A 21 -16.55 -14.21 7.22
N VAL A 22 -15.52 -14.99 7.50
CA VAL A 22 -14.14 -14.49 7.45
C VAL A 22 -14.02 -14.12 5.98
N TYR A 23 -14.00 -12.83 5.69
CA TYR A 23 -13.55 -12.32 4.41
C TYR A 23 -12.14 -12.87 4.23
N ALA A 24 -12.07 -14.10 3.71
CA ALA A 24 -10.83 -14.67 3.28
C ALA A 24 -10.24 -13.65 2.31
N SER A 25 -9.01 -13.23 2.56
CA SER A 25 -8.21 -12.43 1.64
C SER A 25 -8.60 -12.84 0.21
N GLU A 26 -9.34 -11.96 -0.51
CA GLU A 26 -9.77 -12.24 -1.89
C GLU A 26 -8.55 -12.30 -2.84
N THR A 27 -7.38 -11.98 -2.31
CA THR A 27 -6.15 -11.95 -3.06
C THR A 27 -5.34 -13.20 -2.74
N ASN A 28 -5.37 -14.17 -3.67
CA ASN A 28 -4.35 -15.20 -3.74
C ASN A 28 -3.02 -14.50 -4.14
N ILE A 29 -2.40 -13.81 -3.19
CA ILE A 29 -1.13 -13.14 -3.43
C ILE A 29 -0.09 -14.21 -3.73
N LYS A 30 0.45 -14.18 -4.94
CA LYS A 30 1.55 -15.05 -5.36
C LYS A 30 2.76 -14.15 -5.63
N LEU A 31 3.73 -14.18 -4.73
CA LEU A 31 5.04 -13.59 -4.95
C LEU A 31 5.98 -14.70 -5.44
N ASN A 32 6.82 -14.38 -6.42
CA ASN A 32 7.79 -15.30 -6.98
C ASN A 32 9.20 -14.86 -6.58
N GLN A 33 9.93 -15.73 -5.87
CA GLN A 33 11.27 -15.42 -5.39
C GLN A 33 12.27 -15.19 -6.55
N GLU A 34 12.17 -15.96 -7.64
CA GLU A 34 13.06 -15.78 -8.79
C GLU A 34 12.84 -14.44 -9.50
N GLU A 35 11.58 -14.01 -9.65
CA GLU A 35 11.26 -12.69 -10.21
C GLU A 35 11.70 -11.53 -9.31
N LEU A 36 11.79 -11.75 -8.00
CA LEU A 36 12.15 -10.75 -7.00
C LEU A 36 13.57 -10.92 -6.44
N LYS A 37 14.41 -11.81 -7.02
CA LYS A 37 15.76 -12.07 -6.50
C LYS A 37 16.64 -10.82 -6.41
N ASP A 38 16.55 -9.95 -7.41
CA ASP A 38 17.31 -8.69 -7.50
C ASP A 38 16.55 -7.48 -7.00
N VAL A 39 15.42 -7.67 -6.34
CA VAL A 39 14.56 -6.60 -5.83
C VAL A 39 14.68 -6.54 -4.32
N ASP A 40 15.43 -5.57 -3.82
CA ASP A 40 15.77 -5.46 -2.41
C ASP A 40 14.92 -4.46 -1.63
N HIS A 41 14.14 -3.65 -2.34
CA HIS A 41 13.36 -2.59 -1.74
C HIS A 41 11.85 -2.78 -1.95
N LEU A 42 11.07 -2.38 -0.95
CA LEU A 42 9.62 -2.47 -0.95
C LEU A 42 9.01 -1.07 -0.78
N MET A 43 8.08 -0.72 -1.64
CA MET A 43 7.29 0.50 -1.49
C MET A 43 5.81 0.13 -1.38
N ILE A 44 5.15 0.56 -0.31
CA ILE A 44 3.73 0.28 -0.06
C ILE A 44 2.95 1.58 -0.11
N VAL A 45 1.98 1.66 -1.01
CA VAL A 45 1.15 2.84 -1.24
C VAL A 45 -0.34 2.52 -1.19
N ALA A 46 -1.15 3.51 -0.86
CA ALA A 46 -2.59 3.34 -0.75
C ALA A 46 -3.28 3.30 -2.13
N HIS A 47 -2.89 4.17 -3.06
CA HIS A 47 -3.59 4.34 -4.34
C HIS A 47 -2.63 4.37 -5.52
N PRO A 48 -3.12 3.98 -6.73
CA PRO A 48 -2.42 4.24 -7.97
C PRO A 48 -2.21 5.74 -8.18
N ASP A 49 -1.00 6.21 -8.25
CA ASP A 49 -0.40 7.54 -8.38
C ASP A 49 0.49 7.95 -7.20
N ASP A 50 0.25 7.44 -6.00
CA ASP A 50 1.02 7.78 -4.79
C ASP A 50 2.52 7.46 -4.96
N GLU A 51 2.86 6.30 -5.51
CA GLU A 51 4.23 5.88 -5.76
C GLU A 51 4.98 6.85 -6.69
N THR A 52 4.25 7.42 -7.64
CA THR A 52 4.79 8.41 -8.55
C THR A 52 4.90 9.78 -7.88
N ILE A 53 3.89 10.18 -7.09
CA ILE A 53 3.87 11.50 -6.43
C ILE A 53 4.96 11.59 -5.38
N TRP A 54 5.18 10.54 -4.58
CA TRP A 54 6.03 10.58 -3.40
C TRP A 54 7.38 9.87 -3.55
N GLY A 55 7.55 9.05 -4.60
CA GLY A 55 8.72 8.18 -4.70
C GLY A 55 9.29 7.97 -6.11
N ALA A 56 8.86 8.71 -7.12
CA ALA A 56 9.29 8.46 -8.51
C ALA A 56 10.81 8.47 -8.68
N SER A 57 11.56 9.38 -8.04
CA SER A 57 13.01 9.45 -8.20
C SER A 57 13.72 8.25 -7.58
N HIS A 58 13.16 7.65 -6.55
CA HIS A 58 13.66 6.43 -5.94
C HIS A 58 13.40 5.22 -6.85
N LEU A 59 12.19 5.09 -7.39
CA LEU A 59 11.82 4.03 -8.35
C LEU A 59 12.65 4.08 -9.64
N LEU A 60 13.19 5.24 -10.01
CA LEU A 60 14.03 5.40 -11.19
C LEU A 60 15.51 5.07 -10.95
N LYS A 61 15.92 4.91 -9.70
CA LYS A 61 17.31 4.65 -9.31
C LYS A 61 17.53 3.22 -8.84
N ASP A 62 16.58 2.69 -8.09
CA ASP A 62 16.72 1.40 -7.42
C ASP A 62 15.57 0.47 -7.79
N LYS A 63 15.78 -0.85 -7.55
CA LYS A 63 14.80 -1.88 -7.83
C LYS A 63 13.85 -2.07 -6.66
N TYR A 64 12.59 -1.75 -6.87
CA TYR A 64 11.51 -1.88 -5.89
C TYR A 64 10.47 -2.91 -6.31
N LEU A 65 9.85 -3.58 -5.35
CA LEU A 65 8.48 -4.07 -5.49
C LEU A 65 7.54 -2.95 -5.04
N VAL A 66 6.64 -2.51 -5.91
CA VAL A 66 5.61 -1.52 -5.54
C VAL A 66 4.31 -2.25 -5.24
N VAL A 67 3.80 -2.10 -4.02
CA VAL A 67 2.52 -2.65 -3.58
C VAL A 67 1.51 -1.52 -3.45
N CYS A 68 0.44 -1.58 -4.24
CA CYS A 68 -0.68 -0.64 -4.14
C CYS A 68 -1.88 -1.35 -3.51
N ILE A 69 -2.43 -0.81 -2.42
CA ILE A 69 -3.46 -1.49 -1.61
C ILE A 69 -4.84 -1.49 -2.30
N THR A 70 -5.17 -0.46 -3.08
CA THR A 70 -6.51 -0.30 -3.65
C THR A 70 -6.56 -0.39 -5.16
N ASN A 71 -7.79 -0.48 -5.69
CA ASN A 71 -8.10 -0.32 -7.11
C ASN A 71 -7.68 -1.48 -8.04
N GLY A 72 -7.36 -2.67 -7.52
CA GLY A 72 -7.00 -3.83 -8.33
C GLY A 72 -8.06 -4.23 -9.37
N LYS A 73 -9.34 -4.12 -9.04
CA LYS A 73 -10.48 -4.37 -9.96
C LYS A 73 -11.00 -3.10 -10.66
N ASN A 74 -10.44 -1.92 -10.39
CA ASN A 74 -10.81 -0.69 -11.08
C ASN A 74 -10.14 -0.61 -12.44
N ASN A 75 -10.82 -1.02 -13.49
CA ASN A 75 -10.29 -1.11 -14.86
C ASN A 75 -9.49 0.12 -15.32
N LYS A 76 -9.91 1.33 -14.95
CA LYS A 76 -9.23 2.56 -15.37
C LYS A 76 -7.96 2.80 -14.58
N ARG A 77 -8.05 2.84 -13.24
CA ARG A 77 -6.91 3.11 -12.36
C ARG A 77 -5.87 1.98 -12.41
N HIS A 78 -6.33 0.73 -12.43
CA HIS A 78 -5.47 -0.43 -12.62
C HIS A 78 -4.63 -0.30 -13.90
N LYS A 79 -5.27 -0.07 -15.06
CA LYS A 79 -4.56 0.07 -16.34
C LYS A 79 -3.58 1.24 -16.35
N GLU A 80 -3.90 2.35 -15.68
CA GLU A 80 -3.01 3.50 -15.55
C GLU A 80 -1.78 3.14 -14.72
N PHE A 81 -1.97 2.51 -13.56
CA PHE A 81 -0.89 2.03 -12.70
C PHE A 81 0.04 1.04 -13.43
N VAL A 82 -0.53 0.02 -14.07
CA VAL A 82 0.24 -0.98 -14.84
C VAL A 82 1.06 -0.32 -15.96
N LYS A 83 0.50 0.69 -16.65
CA LYS A 83 1.24 1.43 -17.68
C LYS A 83 2.45 2.16 -17.10
N VAL A 84 2.32 2.73 -15.89
CA VAL A 84 3.44 3.39 -15.21
C VAL A 84 4.49 2.36 -14.81
N MET A 85 4.11 1.28 -14.14
CA MET A 85 5.03 0.24 -13.69
C MET A 85 5.80 -0.39 -14.86
N LYS A 86 5.10 -0.73 -15.97
CA LYS A 86 5.72 -1.22 -17.21
C LYS A 86 6.68 -0.20 -17.82
N LYS A 87 6.32 1.10 -17.81
CA LYS A 87 7.17 2.17 -18.36
C LYS A 87 8.52 2.27 -17.64
N ILE A 88 8.54 2.06 -16.34
CA ILE A 88 9.76 2.13 -15.51
C ILE A 88 10.34 0.74 -15.21
N LYS A 89 9.75 -0.34 -15.76
CA LYS A 89 10.17 -1.74 -15.61
C LYS A 89 10.26 -2.16 -14.13
N THR A 90 9.31 -1.72 -13.33
CA THR A 90 9.26 -1.99 -11.89
C THR A 90 8.26 -3.10 -11.60
N PRO A 91 8.64 -4.16 -10.87
CA PRO A 91 7.71 -5.16 -10.33
C PRO A 91 6.65 -4.51 -9.46
N TYR A 92 5.44 -5.04 -9.53
CA TYR A 92 4.31 -4.48 -8.79
C TYR A 92 3.30 -5.53 -8.37
N LEU A 93 2.59 -5.21 -7.31
CA LEU A 93 1.39 -5.89 -6.86
C LEU A 93 0.30 -4.84 -6.63
N ILE A 94 -0.90 -5.07 -7.15
CA ILE A 94 -2.04 -4.20 -6.91
C ILE A 94 -3.18 -5.00 -6.26
N LEU A 95 -3.45 -4.68 -5.01
CA LEU A 95 -4.52 -5.30 -4.23
C LEU A 95 -5.87 -4.65 -4.56
N ASN A 96 -6.95 -5.24 -4.09
CA ASN A 96 -8.28 -4.75 -4.42
C ASN A 96 -9.10 -4.33 -3.20
N TYR A 97 -8.46 -3.79 -2.18
CA TYR A 97 -9.20 -3.25 -1.06
C TYR A 97 -10.00 -2.00 -1.46
N PRO A 98 -11.12 -1.72 -0.79
CA PRO A 98 -12.02 -0.65 -1.20
C PRO A 98 -11.33 0.72 -1.12
N ASP A 99 -11.46 1.51 -2.19
CA ASP A 99 -11.10 2.93 -2.20
C ASP A 99 -12.32 3.78 -1.83
N LYS A 100 -13.46 3.49 -2.48
CA LYS A 100 -14.75 4.12 -2.21
C LYS A 100 -15.86 3.10 -2.25
N VAL A 101 -16.79 3.22 -1.30
CA VAL A 101 -18.03 2.45 -1.25
C VAL A 101 -19.19 3.42 -1.38
N LYS A 102 -20.08 3.21 -2.36
CA LYS A 102 -21.22 4.12 -2.66
C LYS A 102 -20.80 5.59 -2.81
N GLY A 103 -19.64 5.84 -3.42
CA GLY A 103 -19.11 7.19 -3.69
C GLY A 103 -18.37 7.85 -2.51
N GLN A 104 -18.48 7.31 -1.30
CA GLN A 104 -17.78 7.80 -0.12
C GLN A 104 -16.45 7.06 0.09
N ARG A 105 -15.47 7.75 0.67
CA ARG A 105 -14.19 7.16 1.04
C ARG A 105 -14.41 6.08 2.10
N ASP A 106 -13.93 4.87 1.82
CA ASP A 106 -13.90 3.79 2.81
C ASP A 106 -12.91 4.11 3.94
N ASP A 107 -13.16 3.65 5.15
CA ASP A 107 -12.23 3.86 6.27
C ASP A 107 -11.42 2.60 6.61
N TRP A 108 -11.59 1.52 5.86
CA TRP A 108 -10.95 0.21 6.00
C TRP A 108 -11.18 -0.53 7.32
N LYS A 109 -12.14 -0.09 8.16
CA LYS A 109 -12.41 -0.80 9.41
C LYS A 109 -12.79 -2.26 9.19
N SER A 110 -13.66 -2.51 8.21
CA SER A 110 -14.09 -3.87 7.86
C SER A 110 -13.03 -4.70 7.15
N SER A 111 -12.02 -4.06 6.55
CA SER A 111 -10.94 -4.71 5.80
C SER A 111 -9.61 -4.71 6.55
N GLU A 112 -9.54 -4.16 7.75
CA GLU A 112 -8.31 -3.91 8.49
C GLU A 112 -7.48 -5.18 8.70
N GLU A 113 -8.11 -6.23 9.21
CA GLU A 113 -7.44 -7.51 9.48
C GLU A 113 -6.91 -8.15 8.20
N ALA A 114 -7.71 -8.15 7.14
CA ALA A 114 -7.31 -8.71 5.85
C ALA A 114 -6.15 -7.92 5.23
N ILE A 115 -6.18 -6.57 5.28
CA ILE A 115 -5.08 -5.73 4.80
C ILE A 115 -3.80 -6.03 5.61
N GLN A 116 -3.88 -6.08 6.93
CA GLN A 116 -2.71 -6.35 7.77
C GLN A 116 -2.14 -7.75 7.51
N LYS A 117 -2.99 -8.76 7.31
CA LYS A 117 -2.56 -10.13 6.96
C LYS A 117 -1.81 -10.17 5.63
N ASP A 118 -2.35 -9.52 4.61
CA ASP A 118 -1.72 -9.48 3.29
C ASP A 118 -0.38 -8.70 3.33
N LEU A 119 -0.35 -7.55 4.01
CA LEU A 119 0.87 -6.77 4.19
C LEU A 119 1.91 -7.54 5.00
N ASN A 120 1.50 -8.25 6.05
CA ASN A 120 2.41 -9.08 6.84
C ASN A 120 3.04 -10.19 5.99
N TYR A 121 2.27 -10.86 5.13
CA TYR A 121 2.80 -11.84 4.18
C TYR A 121 3.83 -11.23 3.23
N ILE A 122 3.50 -10.07 2.61
CA ILE A 122 4.39 -9.40 1.66
C ILE A 122 5.67 -8.92 2.33
N MET A 123 5.56 -8.33 3.52
CA MET A 123 6.69 -7.75 4.24
C MET A 123 7.65 -8.82 4.82
N ASN A 124 7.15 -10.02 5.08
CA ASN A 124 7.96 -11.16 5.53
C ASN A 124 8.38 -12.11 4.38
N PHE A 125 8.03 -11.80 3.14
CA PHE A 125 8.35 -12.66 2.00
C PHE A 125 9.86 -12.82 1.77
N LYS A 126 10.63 -11.78 2.06
CA LYS A 126 12.11 -11.78 2.04
C LYS A 126 12.64 -10.67 2.93
N ASP A 127 13.95 -10.68 3.16
CA ASP A 127 14.65 -9.62 3.88
C ASP A 127 14.76 -8.36 3.01
N TRP A 128 13.79 -7.46 3.15
CA TRP A 128 13.79 -6.17 2.46
C TRP A 128 14.84 -5.24 3.07
N LYS A 129 15.82 -4.79 2.29
CA LYS A 129 16.84 -3.83 2.75
C LYS A 129 16.24 -2.46 3.08
N LEU A 130 15.16 -2.11 2.39
CA LEU A 130 14.44 -0.85 2.59
C LEU A 130 12.94 -1.06 2.41
N ILE A 131 12.16 -0.47 3.31
CA ILE A 131 10.70 -0.34 3.18
C ILE A 131 10.36 1.14 3.22
N ALA A 132 9.53 1.60 2.28
CA ALA A 132 9.02 2.97 2.25
C ALA A 132 7.49 2.99 2.14
N THR A 133 6.85 3.91 2.85
CA THR A 133 5.40 4.06 2.84
C THR A 133 4.97 5.48 3.19
N HIS A 134 3.67 5.70 3.21
CA HIS A 134 3.05 6.94 3.67
C HIS A 134 3.47 7.34 5.07
N ASN A 135 3.45 8.64 5.37
CA ASN A 135 3.76 9.12 6.71
C ASN A 135 2.54 9.07 7.66
N PRO A 136 2.77 9.11 8.99
CA PRO A 136 1.69 9.02 9.98
C PRO A 136 0.65 10.14 9.90
N LYS A 137 1.01 11.32 9.35
CA LYS A 137 0.10 12.44 9.11
C LYS A 137 -0.73 12.26 7.82
N GLY A 138 -0.37 11.23 6.98
CA GLY A 138 -1.02 10.93 5.71
C GLY A 138 -0.81 12.01 4.66
N GLU A 139 0.41 12.59 4.62
CA GLU A 139 0.86 13.73 3.82
C GLU A 139 -0.05 14.95 4.02
N TYR A 140 -1.18 14.97 3.35
CA TYR A 140 -2.19 16.02 3.45
C TYR A 140 -3.44 15.61 4.26
N GLY A 141 -3.32 14.59 5.12
CA GLY A 141 -4.38 14.12 6.01
C GLY A 141 -5.27 13.01 5.45
N HIS A 142 -4.86 12.36 4.34
CA HIS A 142 -5.67 11.30 3.72
C HIS A 142 -5.79 10.07 4.62
N ILE A 143 -7.03 9.60 4.85
CA ILE A 143 -7.29 8.50 5.79
C ILE A 143 -6.56 7.20 5.39
N HIS A 144 -6.59 6.82 4.12
CA HIS A 144 -5.91 5.59 3.66
C HIS A 144 -4.39 5.69 3.81
N HIS A 145 -3.79 6.87 3.60
CA HIS A 145 -2.35 7.07 3.83
C HIS A 145 -2.00 6.87 5.30
N LYS A 146 -2.80 7.45 6.22
CA LYS A 146 -2.64 7.25 7.66
C LYS A 146 -2.78 5.78 8.06
N ARG A 147 -3.79 5.08 7.50
CA ARG A 147 -4.00 3.65 7.76
C ARG A 147 -2.84 2.81 7.22
N THR A 148 -2.40 3.06 5.97
CA THR A 148 -1.24 2.37 5.38
C THR A 148 0.01 2.58 6.23
N SER A 149 0.29 3.82 6.64
CA SER A 149 1.40 4.14 7.54
C SER A 149 1.32 3.34 8.84
N ASN A 150 0.14 3.34 9.48
CA ASN A 150 -0.07 2.63 10.75
C ASN A 150 0.16 1.12 10.61
N TYR A 151 -0.41 0.48 9.58
CA TYR A 151 -0.29 -0.96 9.37
C TYR A 151 1.15 -1.37 9.09
N VAL A 152 1.84 -0.65 8.19
CA VAL A 152 3.23 -0.94 7.86
C VAL A 152 4.14 -0.73 9.08
N THR A 153 3.95 0.37 9.81
CA THR A 153 4.73 0.66 11.02
C THR A 153 4.54 -0.42 12.08
N LYS A 154 3.27 -0.82 12.30
CA LYS A 154 2.96 -1.89 13.26
C LYS A 154 3.68 -3.18 12.89
N ILE A 155 3.62 -3.62 11.63
CA ILE A 155 4.28 -4.85 11.18
C ILE A 155 5.79 -4.75 11.36
N VAL A 156 6.43 -3.64 10.94
CA VAL A 156 7.89 -3.45 11.12
C VAL A 156 8.30 -3.60 12.57
N LYS A 157 7.53 -2.98 13.49
CA LYS A 157 7.83 -2.99 14.93
C LYS A 157 7.54 -4.34 15.58
N ASP A 158 6.35 -4.90 15.34
CA ASP A 158 5.94 -6.15 15.98
C ASP A 158 6.82 -7.34 15.54
N GLN A 159 7.19 -7.37 14.27
CA GLN A 159 8.04 -8.41 13.69
C GLN A 159 9.55 -8.10 13.83
N LYS A 160 9.90 -6.92 14.35
CA LYS A 160 11.30 -6.47 14.50
C LYS A 160 12.09 -6.60 13.19
N LEU A 161 11.48 -6.21 12.06
CA LEU A 161 12.09 -6.36 10.74
C LEU A 161 13.41 -5.59 10.66
N LYS A 162 14.48 -6.25 10.21
CA LYS A 162 15.79 -5.63 10.02
C LYS A 162 15.85 -4.91 8.67
N THR A 163 15.22 -3.75 8.59
CA THR A 163 15.08 -2.95 7.37
C THR A 163 15.31 -1.47 7.64
N LYS A 164 15.78 -0.73 6.63
CA LYS A 164 15.71 0.74 6.68
C LYS A 164 14.27 1.14 6.37
N PHE A 165 13.58 1.69 7.36
CA PHE A 165 12.18 2.05 7.22
C PHE A 165 12.00 3.56 7.05
N TYR A 166 11.35 3.97 5.94
CA TYR A 166 11.16 5.36 5.59
C TYR A 166 9.68 5.72 5.44
N TYR A 167 9.34 6.90 5.90
CA TYR A 167 8.09 7.59 5.56
C TYR A 167 8.30 8.56 4.41
N PHE A 168 7.29 8.70 3.55
CA PHE A 168 7.23 9.81 2.61
C PHE A 168 7.23 11.14 3.37
N GLY A 169 7.89 12.15 2.80
CA GLY A 169 8.07 13.42 3.46
C GLY A 169 6.78 14.24 3.62
N GLU A 170 6.93 15.32 4.33
CA GLU A 170 5.81 16.22 4.61
C GLU A 170 5.24 16.90 3.35
N TYR A 171 3.92 17.01 3.30
CA TYR A 171 3.24 17.87 2.35
C TYR A 171 3.22 19.32 2.84
N LYS A 172 3.49 20.25 1.94
CA LYS A 172 3.26 21.68 2.17
C LYS A 172 2.29 22.23 1.11
N GLN A 173 1.39 23.11 1.53
CA GLN A 173 0.56 23.85 0.58
C GLN A 173 1.42 24.72 -0.33
N LYS A 174 0.97 24.99 -1.56
CA LYS A 174 1.72 25.74 -2.56
C LYS A 174 2.25 27.08 -2.01
N LYS A 175 1.44 27.81 -1.22
CA LYS A 175 1.84 29.08 -0.60
C LYS A 175 2.94 28.93 0.46
N HIS A 176 3.06 27.73 1.07
CA HIS A 176 4.03 27.41 2.11
C HIS A 176 5.21 26.55 1.62
N ILE A 177 5.36 26.37 0.30
CA ILE A 177 6.39 25.48 -0.26
C ILE A 177 7.82 25.91 0.13
N LYS A 178 8.03 27.17 0.41
CA LYS A 178 9.33 27.71 0.88
C LYS A 178 9.70 27.25 2.30
N GLU A 179 8.73 26.73 3.05
CA GLU A 179 8.94 26.18 4.40
C GLU A 179 9.53 24.77 4.40
N LEU A 180 9.62 24.11 3.23
CA LEU A 180 10.38 22.88 3.07
C LEU A 180 11.87 23.19 3.18
N LYS A 181 12.33 23.33 4.42
CA LYS A 181 13.75 23.57 4.71
C LYS A 181 14.53 22.27 4.46
N ASN A 182 15.73 22.42 3.88
CA ASN A 182 16.69 21.32 3.68
C ASN A 182 16.22 20.19 2.75
N VAL A 183 15.10 20.33 2.05
CA VAL A 183 14.65 19.34 1.07
C VAL A 183 15.23 19.66 -0.30
N LYS A 184 16.17 18.83 -0.75
CA LYS A 184 16.74 18.95 -2.09
C LYS A 184 15.70 18.60 -3.14
N LYS A 185 15.66 19.36 -4.22
CA LYS A 185 14.87 19.01 -5.40
C LYS A 185 15.46 17.78 -6.08
N ILE A 186 14.61 16.91 -6.60
CA ILE A 186 15.02 15.81 -7.47
C ILE A 186 15.70 16.34 -8.74
N SER A 187 16.48 15.50 -9.42
CA SER A 187 17.17 15.88 -10.64
C SER A 187 16.21 16.34 -11.73
N LYS A 188 16.66 17.18 -12.66
CA LYS A 188 15.85 17.58 -13.84
C LYS A 188 15.41 16.38 -14.68
N LYS A 189 16.25 15.36 -14.77
CA LYS A 189 15.96 14.09 -15.47
C LYS A 189 14.80 13.37 -14.78
N ASP A 190 14.90 13.14 -13.47
CA ASP A 190 13.88 12.44 -12.68
C ASP A 190 12.56 13.21 -12.67
N PHE A 191 12.61 14.53 -12.50
CA PHE A 191 11.45 15.40 -12.57
C PHE A 191 10.74 15.32 -13.93
N THR A 192 11.51 15.26 -15.02
CA THR A 192 10.93 15.11 -16.36
C THR A 192 10.26 13.75 -16.53
N MET A 193 10.88 12.67 -16.02
CA MET A 193 10.29 11.33 -16.06
C MET A 193 9.04 11.25 -15.17
N LYS A 194 9.11 11.78 -13.94
CA LYS A 194 7.96 11.88 -13.03
C LYS A 194 6.75 12.54 -13.68
N LYS A 195 6.94 13.65 -14.38
CA LYS A 195 5.88 14.30 -15.16
C LYS A 195 5.32 13.40 -16.27
N LYS A 196 6.17 12.61 -16.94
CA LYS A 196 5.72 11.63 -17.95
C LYS A 196 4.92 10.48 -17.31
N MET A 197 5.31 10.03 -16.12
CA MET A 197 4.57 9.02 -15.35
C MET A 197 3.19 9.57 -14.94
N MET A 198 3.12 10.76 -14.33
CA MET A 198 1.87 11.39 -13.91
C MET A 198 0.89 11.61 -15.07
N LYS A 199 1.37 11.90 -16.28
CA LYS A 199 0.51 12.02 -17.47
C LYS A 199 -0.22 10.72 -17.86
N LEU A 200 0.25 9.56 -17.38
CA LEU A 200 -0.41 8.28 -17.59
C LEU A 200 -1.61 8.09 -16.66
N TYR A 201 -1.63 8.78 -15.51
CA TYR A 201 -2.75 8.79 -14.56
C TYR A 201 -3.83 9.80 -14.96
N LYS A 202 -4.41 9.62 -16.16
CA LYS A 202 -5.43 10.55 -16.71
C LYS A 202 -6.64 10.71 -15.80
N SER A 203 -7.03 9.64 -15.10
CA SER A 203 -8.14 9.67 -14.15
C SER A 203 -7.85 10.56 -12.93
N GLN A 204 -6.58 10.88 -12.68
CA GLN A 204 -6.11 11.64 -11.51
C GLN A 204 -5.74 13.10 -11.84
N ALA A 205 -6.26 13.65 -12.94
CA ALA A 205 -5.94 15.02 -13.38
C ALA A 205 -6.23 16.10 -12.30
N LYS A 206 -7.25 15.90 -11.45
CA LYS A 206 -7.53 16.81 -10.31
C LYS A 206 -6.46 16.72 -9.23
N VAL A 207 -5.99 15.51 -8.93
CA VAL A 207 -4.90 15.25 -7.97
C VAL A 207 -3.60 15.84 -8.51
N ASP A 208 -3.27 15.58 -9.79
CA ASP A 208 -2.12 16.17 -10.48
C ASP A 208 -2.10 17.70 -10.34
N LYS A 209 -3.21 18.36 -10.68
CA LYS A 209 -3.32 19.82 -10.55
C LYS A 209 -3.08 20.30 -9.12
N LYS A 210 -3.60 19.58 -8.11
CA LYS A 210 -3.50 19.92 -6.69
C LYS A 210 -2.08 19.72 -6.16
N LEU A 211 -1.40 18.63 -6.54
CA LEU A 211 -0.15 18.19 -5.92
C LEU A 211 1.11 18.47 -6.75
N LYS A 212 1.01 18.91 -8.00
CA LYS A 212 2.16 19.11 -8.90
C LYS A 212 3.25 20.05 -8.34
N HIS A 213 2.92 20.93 -7.40
CA HIS A 213 3.89 21.81 -6.77
C HIS A 213 4.84 21.06 -5.83
N MET A 214 4.44 19.86 -5.36
CA MET A 214 5.26 18.95 -4.55
C MET A 214 6.20 18.08 -5.39
N TYR A 215 5.96 17.92 -6.69
CA TYR A 215 6.72 16.98 -7.53
C TYR A 215 8.25 17.16 -7.51
N PRO A 216 8.78 18.38 -7.40
CA PRO A 216 10.24 18.56 -7.29
C PRO A 216 10.82 18.02 -5.98
N TYR A 217 9.99 17.75 -4.98
CA TYR A 217 10.42 17.43 -3.62
C TYR A 217 10.01 16.02 -3.25
N GLU A 218 10.98 15.13 -3.10
CA GLU A 218 10.81 13.78 -2.59
C GLU A 218 11.74 13.62 -1.38
N ALA A 219 11.29 14.14 -0.25
CA ALA A 219 11.97 13.90 1.01
C ALA A 219 11.43 12.61 1.61
N TRP A 220 12.32 11.67 1.91
CA TRP A 220 11.99 10.51 2.72
C TRP A 220 12.65 10.68 4.07
N ILE A 221 11.95 10.35 5.13
CA ILE A 221 12.37 10.53 6.51
C ILE A 221 12.45 9.16 7.15
N LEU A 222 13.58 8.81 7.76
CA LEU A 222 13.68 7.58 8.56
C LEU A 222 12.60 7.56 9.64
N GLU A 223 11.99 6.41 9.87
CA GLU A 223 10.95 6.28 10.90
C GLU A 223 11.45 6.74 12.25
N SER A 224 12.71 6.43 12.61
CA SER A 224 13.33 6.84 13.86
C SER A 224 13.57 8.37 13.98
N GLU A 225 13.52 9.10 12.88
CA GLU A 225 13.69 10.56 12.82
C GLU A 225 12.35 11.29 12.64
N TRP A 226 11.25 10.57 12.58
CA TRP A 226 9.92 11.15 12.42
C TRP A 226 9.38 11.68 13.75
N ASN A 227 9.13 13.01 13.81
CA ASN A 227 8.61 13.75 14.97
C ASN A 227 7.12 14.10 14.82
#